data_b605a3fa1e9e4a9effbcfd2b16617e3e
#
_entry.id   b605a3fa1e9e4a9effbcfd2b16617e3e
#
_cell.length_a   1.000
_cell.length_b   1.000
_cell.length_c   1.000
_cell.angle_alpha   90.00
_cell.angle_beta   90.00
_cell.angle_gamma   90.00
#
_symmetry.space_group_name_H-M   'P 1'
#
loop_
_entity.id
_entity.type
_entity.pdbx_description
1 polymer ?
#
loop_
_entity_poly.entity_id
_entity_poly.type
_entity_poly.pdbx_seq_one_letter_code
_entity_poly.pdbx_strand_id
1 'polypeptide(L)'
;MIFQLIPVACPNHFASGDVYTLLSILKSAPIDADLILVNQDLAGFFTSIDQDRFIGAWFMLLDFLRPHMDVSDNEAFSVYPGKTNNPGDIIKGRTFRRLNVTRKIVMKDVPDLLKSALNMQTFALGQKCIQQCRGSPMGSPLSTALCLMVVSISEQIWSTNFKQILCNHHSFIPHIRYVDNRLIFGDPCLRDLPPYEVLLDEGFYGKPIILEAEPDQEFLGFMLETKPLELIYQGPTNISQLLSPLSASPPKVLLSGFRSRCHIVVKGAFPDFRVRQGLDQLIHLYTLAGFPNEELHTISSQILIQHQNDLQTHEQKLSAGYD
;
A
#
# COMPACT_ATOMS: atom_id res chain seq x y z
N MET A 1 -2.40 -10.33 12.07
CA MET A 1 -2.31 -9.59 13.34
C MET A 1 -1.56 -8.27 13.17
N ILE A 2 -0.23 -8.23 12.90
CA ILE A 2 0.54 -6.98 12.82
C ILE A 2 -0.10 -5.97 11.86
N PHE A 3 -0.44 -6.37 10.65
CA PHE A 3 -1.14 -5.49 9.69
C PHE A 3 -2.42 -4.85 10.21
N GLN A 4 -3.13 -5.53 11.11
CA GLN A 4 -4.38 -5.05 11.68
C GLN A 4 -4.15 -4.12 12.87
N LEU A 5 -3.01 -4.28 13.57
CA LEU A 5 -2.64 -3.43 14.69
C LEU A 5 -2.05 -2.08 14.25
N ILE A 6 -1.34 -2.05 13.12
CA ILE A 6 -0.71 -0.83 12.61
C ILE A 6 -1.73 0.32 12.46
N PRO A 7 -2.88 0.19 11.79
CA PRO A 7 -3.83 1.29 11.65
C PRO A 7 -4.43 1.79 12.98
N VAL A 8 -4.48 0.92 14.00
CA VAL A 8 -4.98 1.28 15.33
C VAL A 8 -3.92 2.02 16.13
N ALA A 9 -2.69 1.51 16.14
CA ALA A 9 -1.57 2.08 16.88
C ALA A 9 -0.99 3.33 16.20
N CYS A 10 -0.97 3.34 14.88
CA CYS A 10 -0.39 4.39 14.04
C CYS A 10 -1.44 4.91 13.04
N PRO A 11 -2.50 5.60 13.49
CA PRO A 11 -3.58 6.07 12.60
C PRO A 11 -3.12 7.05 11.53
N ASN A 12 -1.98 7.70 11.73
CA ASN A 12 -1.40 8.65 10.77
C ASN A 12 -0.26 8.03 9.93
N HIS A 13 -0.20 6.71 9.82
CA HIS A 13 0.77 6.07 8.91
C HIS A 13 0.46 6.38 7.44
N PHE A 14 1.48 6.35 6.59
CA PHE A 14 1.37 6.70 5.17
C PHE A 14 0.91 5.52 4.29
N ALA A 15 0.85 4.33 4.84
CA ALA A 15 0.55 3.14 4.06
C ALA A 15 -0.83 3.22 3.42
N SER A 16 -0.86 3.07 2.10
CA SER A 16 -2.08 2.91 1.32
C SER A 16 -2.16 1.52 0.72
N GLY A 17 -3.36 1.01 0.64
CA GLY A 17 -3.61 -0.30 0.02
C GLY A 17 -3.70 -0.26 -1.50
N ASP A 18 -3.93 0.93 -2.10
CA ASP A 18 -4.21 1.04 -3.53
C ASP A 18 -4.12 2.48 -4.10
N VAL A 19 -4.14 2.56 -5.42
CA VAL A 19 -4.19 3.79 -6.22
C VAL A 19 -5.43 4.66 -5.93
N TYR A 20 -6.51 4.08 -5.43
CA TYR A 20 -7.75 4.85 -5.20
C TYR A 20 -7.62 5.82 -4.04
N THR A 21 -6.84 5.47 -3.04
CA THR A 21 -6.46 6.39 -1.96
C THR A 21 -5.70 7.59 -2.54
N LEU A 22 -4.78 7.36 -3.47
CA LEU A 22 -4.08 8.42 -4.20
C LEU A 22 -5.07 9.35 -4.92
N LEU A 23 -6.02 8.78 -5.67
CA LEU A 23 -7.04 9.58 -6.36
C LEU A 23 -7.89 10.41 -5.41
N SER A 24 -8.30 9.87 -4.27
CA SER A 24 -9.08 10.61 -3.29
C SER A 24 -8.28 11.78 -2.70
N ILE A 25 -7.00 11.56 -2.44
CA ILE A 25 -6.06 12.59 -1.99
C ILE A 25 -5.93 13.69 -3.04
N LEU A 26 -5.69 13.33 -4.30
CA LEU A 26 -5.53 14.29 -5.39
C LEU A 26 -6.81 15.09 -5.66
N LYS A 27 -7.98 14.45 -5.61
CA LYS A 27 -9.28 15.14 -5.76
C LYS A 27 -9.58 16.13 -4.63
N SER A 28 -9.00 15.93 -3.44
CA SER A 28 -9.13 16.86 -2.30
C SER A 28 -8.11 18.00 -2.34
N ALA A 29 -7.08 17.89 -3.17
CA ALA A 29 -6.09 18.95 -3.33
C ALA A 29 -6.68 20.13 -4.13
N PRO A 30 -6.36 21.39 -3.78
CA PRO A 30 -6.76 22.54 -4.58
C PRO A 30 -6.12 22.42 -5.97
N ILE A 31 -6.95 22.30 -7.01
CA ILE A 31 -6.56 22.01 -8.39
C ILE A 31 -5.66 23.11 -9.01
N ASP A 32 -5.73 24.34 -8.49
CA ASP A 32 -4.97 25.50 -8.98
C ASP A 32 -3.59 25.67 -8.35
N ALA A 33 -3.19 24.76 -7.42
CA ALA A 33 -1.90 24.86 -6.76
C ALA A 33 -0.78 24.23 -7.61
N ASP A 34 0.35 24.90 -7.66
CA ASP A 34 1.61 24.34 -8.17
C ASP A 34 2.10 23.27 -7.19
N LEU A 35 1.62 22.05 -7.33
CA LEU A 35 1.99 20.96 -6.45
C LEU A 35 3.43 20.50 -6.72
N ILE A 36 4.22 20.37 -5.66
CA ILE A 36 5.47 19.64 -5.70
C ILE A 36 5.16 18.16 -5.53
N LEU A 37 5.66 17.36 -6.46
CA LEU A 37 5.59 15.91 -6.41
C LEU A 37 6.97 15.36 -6.08
N VAL A 38 7.08 14.58 -5.02
CA VAL A 38 8.31 13.89 -4.64
C VAL A 38 8.03 12.40 -4.56
N ASN A 39 8.66 11.66 -5.46
CA ASN A 39 8.61 10.19 -5.51
C ASN A 39 9.93 9.63 -4.98
N GLN A 40 9.85 8.73 -4.00
CA GLN A 40 11.01 8.16 -3.32
C GLN A 40 10.80 6.67 -3.07
N ASP A 41 11.87 5.89 -3.25
CA ASP A 41 11.93 4.48 -2.86
C ASP A 41 12.66 4.29 -1.52
N LEU A 42 12.28 3.27 -0.77
CA LEU A 42 12.98 2.87 0.45
C LEU A 42 14.05 1.83 0.09
N ALA A 43 15.26 2.30 -0.16
CA ALA A 43 16.39 1.45 -0.56
C ALA A 43 16.63 0.30 0.41
N GLY A 44 16.69 -0.90 -0.12
CA GLY A 44 16.97 -2.09 0.66
C GLY A 44 15.93 -2.42 1.74
N PHE A 45 14.69 -1.97 1.57
CA PHE A 45 13.62 -2.05 2.56
C PHE A 45 13.49 -3.41 3.26
N PHE A 46 13.52 -4.51 2.51
CA PHE A 46 13.40 -5.85 3.08
C PHE A 46 14.72 -6.43 3.59
N THR A 47 15.84 -5.99 3.07
CA THR A 47 17.15 -6.63 3.29
C THR A 47 18.04 -5.89 4.26
N SER A 48 17.80 -4.60 4.49
CA SER A 48 18.71 -3.75 5.27
C SER A 48 18.36 -3.66 6.76
N ILE A 49 17.10 -3.84 7.14
CA ILE A 49 16.62 -3.61 8.52
C ILE A 49 17.19 -4.69 9.45
N ASP A 50 17.83 -4.28 10.53
CA ASP A 50 18.35 -5.21 11.52
C ASP A 50 17.21 -5.94 12.24
N GLN A 51 17.39 -7.24 12.52
CA GLN A 51 16.34 -8.06 13.11
C GLN A 51 15.90 -7.58 14.50
N ASP A 52 16.83 -7.04 15.29
CA ASP A 52 16.53 -6.46 16.60
C ASP A 52 15.63 -5.21 16.48
N ARG A 53 15.72 -4.48 15.37
CA ARG A 53 14.83 -3.34 15.12
C ARG A 53 13.37 -3.75 14.96
N PHE A 54 13.09 -4.92 14.38
CA PHE A 54 11.73 -5.45 14.31
C PHE A 54 11.17 -5.74 15.71
N ILE A 55 12.02 -6.25 16.61
CA ILE A 55 11.61 -6.52 17.99
C ILE A 55 11.37 -5.19 18.75
N GLY A 56 12.28 -4.22 18.60
CA GLY A 56 12.09 -2.88 19.17
C GLY A 56 10.82 -2.19 18.66
N ALA A 57 10.56 -2.29 17.36
CA ALA A 57 9.36 -1.74 16.74
C ALA A 57 8.07 -2.40 17.28
N TRP A 58 8.10 -3.69 17.60
CA TRP A 58 6.96 -4.33 18.25
C TRP A 58 6.62 -3.70 19.61
N PHE A 59 7.61 -3.43 20.46
CA PHE A 59 7.36 -2.77 21.74
C PHE A 59 6.83 -1.35 21.57
N MET A 60 7.38 -0.59 20.63
CA MET A 60 6.87 0.75 20.31
C MET A 60 5.42 0.71 19.79
N LEU A 61 5.10 -0.28 18.95
CA LEU A 61 3.73 -0.48 18.47
C LEU A 61 2.76 -0.74 19.63
N LEU A 62 3.18 -1.54 20.62
CA LEU A 62 2.37 -1.77 21.82
C LEU A 62 2.18 -0.50 22.65
N ASP A 63 3.23 0.33 22.79
CA ASP A 63 3.12 1.60 23.52
C ASP A 63 2.13 2.55 22.83
N PHE A 64 2.12 2.63 21.49
CA PHE A 64 1.12 3.38 20.76
C PHE A 64 -0.28 2.76 20.81
N LEU A 65 -0.37 1.45 20.98
CA LEU A 65 -1.65 0.76 21.04
C LEU A 65 -2.36 0.95 22.39
N ARG A 66 -1.61 1.04 23.50
CA ARG A 66 -2.14 1.16 24.87
C ARG A 66 -3.18 2.27 25.09
N PRO A 67 -3.04 3.48 24.52
CA PRO A 67 -4.06 4.52 24.64
C PRO A 67 -5.39 4.17 23.96
N HIS A 68 -5.36 3.31 22.94
CA HIS A 68 -6.52 2.95 22.12
C HIS A 68 -7.16 1.62 22.54
N MET A 69 -6.37 0.76 23.16
CA MET A 69 -6.80 -0.56 23.61
C MET A 69 -6.12 -0.85 24.95
N ASP A 70 -6.92 -1.23 25.96
CA ASP A 70 -6.35 -1.69 27.22
C ASP A 70 -5.64 -3.04 26.99
N VAL A 71 -4.34 -2.97 26.73
CA VAL A 71 -3.48 -4.10 26.39
C VAL A 71 -2.55 -4.42 27.56
N SER A 72 -2.81 -5.51 28.27
CA SER A 72 -1.85 -6.07 29.21
C SER A 72 -0.95 -7.10 28.53
N ASP A 73 0.28 -7.25 29.01
CA ASP A 73 1.25 -8.20 28.46
C ASP A 73 0.76 -9.66 28.47
N ASN A 74 -0.10 -9.99 29.43
CA ASN A 74 -0.68 -11.33 29.57
C ASN A 74 -1.96 -11.54 28.77
N GLU A 75 -2.39 -10.51 28.03
CA GLU A 75 -3.62 -10.60 27.26
C GLU A 75 -3.46 -11.39 25.98
N ALA A 76 -4.47 -12.19 25.69
CA ALA A 76 -4.52 -12.95 24.46
C ALA A 76 -5.43 -12.24 23.44
N PHE A 77 -4.89 -11.98 22.26
CA PHE A 77 -5.67 -11.54 21.12
C PHE A 77 -6.18 -12.73 20.35
N SER A 78 -7.48 -12.70 20.02
CA SER A 78 -8.05 -13.65 19.09
C SER A 78 -7.93 -13.11 17.68
N VAL A 79 -7.17 -13.78 16.84
CA VAL A 79 -6.96 -13.42 15.44
C VAL A 79 -7.70 -14.40 14.56
N TYR A 80 -8.50 -13.86 13.63
CA TYR A 80 -9.10 -14.65 12.59
C TYR A 80 -8.09 -14.88 11.45
N PRO A 81 -7.77 -16.12 11.09
CA PRO A 81 -6.79 -16.41 10.04
C PRO A 81 -7.34 -16.21 8.61
N GLY A 82 -8.51 -15.60 8.46
CA GLY A 82 -9.12 -15.30 7.16
C GLY A 82 -8.44 -14.15 6.43
N LYS A 83 -8.87 -13.92 5.17
CA LYS A 83 -8.34 -12.86 4.28
C LYS A 83 -8.82 -11.45 4.61
N THR A 84 -9.38 -11.20 5.78
CA THR A 84 -9.91 -9.89 6.12
C THR A 84 -8.78 -9.01 6.67
N ASN A 85 -8.63 -7.83 6.06
CA ASN A 85 -7.67 -6.82 6.49
C ASN A 85 -8.30 -5.75 7.41
N ASN A 86 -9.51 -6.00 7.90
CA ASN A 86 -10.21 -5.03 8.74
C ASN A 86 -9.65 -5.01 10.15
N PRO A 87 -9.32 -3.83 10.71
CA PRO A 87 -8.87 -3.70 12.10
C PRO A 87 -9.86 -4.26 13.13
N GLY A 88 -11.16 -4.23 12.80
CA GLY A 88 -12.23 -4.80 13.64
C GLY A 88 -12.23 -6.32 13.78
N ASP A 89 -11.41 -7.04 13.00
CA ASP A 89 -11.28 -8.49 13.08
C ASP A 89 -10.35 -8.97 14.19
N ILE A 90 -9.64 -8.05 14.85
CA ILE A 90 -8.89 -8.34 16.07
C ILE A 90 -9.81 -8.11 17.27
N ILE A 91 -10.13 -9.17 17.96
CA ILE A 91 -10.97 -9.08 19.15
C ILE A 91 -10.18 -9.48 20.39
N LYS A 92 -10.11 -8.50 21.29
CA LYS A 92 -9.57 -8.66 22.62
C LYS A 92 -10.44 -9.61 23.46
N GLY A 93 -9.85 -10.69 23.94
CA GLY A 93 -10.48 -11.59 24.93
C GLY A 93 -11.81 -12.24 24.57
N ARG A 94 -12.39 -11.92 23.39
CA ARG A 94 -13.66 -12.50 22.93
C ARG A 94 -13.41 -13.61 21.93
N THR A 95 -13.98 -14.77 22.19
CA THR A 95 -14.12 -15.83 21.18
C THR A 95 -15.31 -15.48 20.29
N PHE A 96 -15.09 -15.38 18.97
CA PHE A 96 -16.19 -15.30 18.03
C PHE A 96 -17.03 -16.59 18.11
N ARG A 97 -18.30 -16.46 18.42
CA ARG A 97 -19.24 -17.61 18.56
C ARG A 97 -19.38 -18.47 17.29
N ARG A 98 -18.88 -18.01 16.14
CA ARG A 98 -19.05 -18.70 14.84
C ARG A 98 -17.80 -19.41 14.31
N LEU A 99 -16.64 -19.30 14.97
CA LEU A 99 -15.41 -19.73 14.32
C LEU A 99 -14.55 -20.57 15.27
N ASN A 100 -14.64 -21.88 15.09
CA ASN A 100 -13.68 -22.84 15.61
C ASN A 100 -12.24 -22.64 15.07
N VAL A 101 -11.93 -21.48 14.49
CA VAL A 101 -10.69 -21.23 13.72
C VAL A 101 -9.93 -19.99 14.20
N THR A 102 -10.31 -19.41 15.34
CA THR A 102 -9.54 -18.30 15.91
C THR A 102 -8.23 -18.80 16.53
N ARG A 103 -7.14 -18.09 16.29
CA ARG A 103 -5.86 -18.31 16.97
C ARG A 103 -5.72 -17.29 18.09
N LYS A 104 -5.40 -17.77 19.28
CA LYS A 104 -5.05 -16.92 20.42
C LYS A 104 -3.55 -16.67 20.39
N ILE A 105 -3.16 -15.42 20.43
CA ILE A 105 -1.76 -14.98 20.48
C ILE A 105 -1.62 -14.12 21.73
N VAL A 106 -0.75 -14.52 22.65
CA VAL A 106 -0.47 -13.77 23.86
C VAL A 106 0.58 -12.71 23.54
N MET A 107 0.37 -11.47 23.95
CA MET A 107 1.23 -10.35 23.56
C MET A 107 2.68 -10.51 24.01
N LYS A 108 2.91 -11.02 25.22
CA LYS A 108 4.25 -11.28 25.73
C LYS A 108 5.03 -12.32 24.94
N ASP A 109 4.34 -13.23 24.23
CA ASP A 109 4.99 -14.30 23.49
C ASP A 109 5.36 -13.86 22.05
N VAL A 110 4.85 -12.72 21.58
CA VAL A 110 5.09 -12.24 20.22
C VAL A 110 6.57 -11.98 19.94
N PRO A 111 7.37 -11.33 20.81
CA PRO A 111 8.79 -11.15 20.56
C PRO A 111 9.55 -12.47 20.33
N ASP A 112 9.24 -13.51 21.10
CA ASP A 112 9.88 -14.82 20.94
C ASP A 112 9.39 -15.54 19.67
N LEU A 113 8.13 -15.39 19.30
CA LEU A 113 7.61 -15.88 18.02
C LEU A 113 8.29 -15.17 16.85
N LEU A 114 8.50 -13.85 16.93
CA LEU A 114 9.21 -13.08 15.91
C LEU A 114 10.66 -13.52 15.79
N LYS A 115 11.38 -13.63 16.91
CA LYS A 115 12.77 -14.14 16.93
C LYS A 115 12.87 -15.52 16.33
N SER A 116 11.97 -16.43 16.71
CA SER A 116 11.94 -17.79 16.17
C SER A 116 11.69 -17.76 14.66
N ALA A 117 10.73 -16.98 14.18
CA ALA A 117 10.42 -16.86 12.77
C ALA A 117 11.58 -16.25 11.95
N LEU A 118 12.28 -15.26 12.51
CA LEU A 118 13.46 -14.65 11.88
C LEU A 118 14.64 -15.63 11.84
N ASN A 119 14.85 -16.40 12.91
CA ASN A 119 15.94 -17.40 12.99
C ASN A 119 15.69 -18.61 12.05
N MET A 120 14.47 -18.89 11.65
CA MET A 120 14.15 -19.98 10.72
C MET A 120 14.34 -19.59 9.25
N GLN A 121 14.82 -18.39 8.96
CA GLN A 121 14.99 -17.90 7.58
C GLN A 121 16.27 -18.47 6.96
N THR A 122 16.11 -19.67 6.42
CA THR A 122 17.18 -20.38 5.73
C THR A 122 16.84 -20.63 4.27
N PHE A 123 17.84 -20.61 3.40
CA PHE A 123 17.70 -20.93 2.00
C PHE A 123 18.86 -21.77 1.51
N ALA A 124 18.62 -22.60 0.48
CA ALA A 124 19.64 -23.41 -0.13
C ALA A 124 20.36 -22.61 -1.24
N LEU A 125 21.68 -22.59 -1.19
CA LEU A 125 22.54 -22.09 -2.25
C LEU A 125 23.47 -23.21 -2.70
N GLY A 126 23.14 -23.87 -3.78
CA GLY A 126 23.81 -25.12 -4.19
C GLY A 126 23.66 -26.20 -3.13
N GLN A 127 24.77 -26.69 -2.60
CA GLN A 127 24.76 -27.73 -1.53
C GLN A 127 24.84 -27.15 -0.11
N LYS A 128 24.82 -25.80 0.02
CA LYS A 128 24.91 -25.13 1.32
C LYS A 128 23.56 -24.60 1.77
N CYS A 129 23.28 -24.73 3.07
CA CYS A 129 22.19 -24.03 3.72
C CYS A 129 22.72 -22.72 4.31
N ILE A 130 22.12 -21.61 3.92
CA ILE A 130 22.51 -20.27 4.37
C ILE A 130 21.36 -19.69 5.19
N GLN A 131 21.68 -19.11 6.33
CA GLN A 131 20.73 -18.41 7.16
C GLN A 131 20.81 -16.90 6.91
N GLN A 132 19.67 -16.25 6.75
CA GLN A 132 19.60 -14.80 6.66
C GLN A 132 19.68 -14.20 8.08
N CYS A 133 20.75 -13.45 8.34
CA CYS A 133 21.00 -12.83 9.66
C CYS A 133 20.57 -11.36 9.70
N ARG A 134 20.19 -10.76 8.57
CA ARG A 134 19.78 -9.36 8.45
C ARG A 134 18.58 -9.24 7.52
N GLY A 135 17.73 -8.26 7.81
CA GLY A 135 16.52 -8.06 7.03
C GLY A 135 15.47 -9.15 7.26
N SER A 136 14.54 -9.22 6.37
CA SER A 136 13.48 -10.21 6.32
C SER A 136 13.32 -10.73 4.88
N PRO A 137 13.15 -12.05 4.65
CA PRO A 137 13.17 -12.61 3.30
C PRO A 137 12.01 -12.15 2.46
N MET A 138 12.29 -11.72 1.23
CA MET A 138 11.26 -11.44 0.24
C MET A 138 10.40 -12.68 0.02
N GLY A 139 9.08 -12.49 -0.05
CA GLY A 139 8.12 -13.58 -0.23
C GLY A 139 7.59 -14.21 1.06
N SER A 140 8.15 -13.92 2.23
CA SER A 140 7.54 -14.30 3.50
C SER A 140 6.36 -13.38 3.82
N PRO A 141 5.18 -13.91 4.18
CA PRO A 141 4.05 -13.08 4.60
C PRO A 141 4.34 -12.20 5.83
N LEU A 142 5.32 -12.59 6.64
CA LEU A 142 5.74 -11.85 7.82
C LEU A 142 6.60 -10.63 7.46
N SER A 143 7.41 -10.70 6.41
CA SER A 143 8.38 -9.68 6.03
C SER A 143 7.74 -8.32 5.79
N THR A 144 6.72 -8.29 4.95
CA THR A 144 5.99 -7.04 4.66
C THR A 144 5.38 -6.44 5.92
N ALA A 145 4.80 -7.28 6.80
CA ALA A 145 4.21 -6.81 8.05
C ALA A 145 5.25 -6.19 9.00
N LEU A 146 6.43 -6.81 9.12
CA LEU A 146 7.52 -6.31 9.97
C LEU A 146 8.11 -5.00 9.43
N CYS A 147 8.40 -4.94 8.14
CA CYS A 147 8.93 -3.75 7.51
C CYS A 147 7.93 -2.58 7.59
N LEU A 148 6.65 -2.82 7.30
CA LEU A 148 5.60 -1.81 7.43
C LEU A 148 5.44 -1.32 8.87
N MET A 149 5.56 -2.20 9.87
CA MET A 149 5.51 -1.80 11.28
C MET A 149 6.61 -0.79 11.61
N VAL A 150 7.84 -1.05 11.20
CA VAL A 150 8.99 -0.15 11.46
C VAL A 150 8.77 1.23 10.87
N VAL A 151 8.36 1.32 9.61
CA VAL A 151 8.20 2.62 8.94
C VAL A 151 6.95 3.35 9.41
N SER A 152 5.85 2.65 9.69
CA SER A 152 4.62 3.28 10.19
C SER A 152 4.80 3.92 11.56
N ILE A 153 5.69 3.39 12.40
CA ILE A 153 6.05 4.02 13.69
C ILE A 153 6.75 5.36 13.46
N SER A 154 7.71 5.43 12.52
CA SER A 154 8.40 6.68 12.20
C SER A 154 7.42 7.73 11.67
N GLU A 155 6.50 7.34 10.82
CA GLU A 155 5.44 8.18 10.26
C GLU A 155 4.50 8.72 11.36
N GLN A 156 4.12 7.86 12.31
CA GLN A 156 3.30 8.25 13.45
C GLN A 156 4.02 9.24 14.37
N ILE A 157 5.31 9.02 14.65
CA ILE A 157 6.12 9.94 15.46
C ILE A 157 6.19 11.31 14.78
N TRP A 158 6.50 11.35 13.49
CA TRP A 158 6.54 12.59 12.72
C TRP A 158 5.20 13.33 12.77
N SER A 159 4.12 12.65 12.48
CA SER A 159 2.77 13.25 12.51
C SER A 159 2.41 13.77 13.89
N THR A 160 2.80 13.09 14.97
CA THR A 160 2.56 13.53 16.33
C THR A 160 3.37 14.77 16.70
N ASN A 161 4.65 14.79 16.33
CA ASN A 161 5.57 15.90 16.64
C ASN A 161 5.19 17.19 15.92
N PHE A 162 4.66 17.09 14.70
CA PHE A 162 4.31 18.27 13.89
C PHE A 162 2.81 18.55 13.81
N LYS A 163 1.98 17.85 14.56
CA LYS A 163 0.52 17.99 14.53
C LYS A 163 0.04 19.43 14.66
N GLN A 164 0.61 20.20 15.59
CA GLN A 164 0.22 21.58 15.80
C GLN A 164 0.54 22.48 14.61
N ILE A 165 1.72 22.32 14.01
CA ILE A 165 2.13 23.10 12.84
C ILE A 165 1.26 22.73 11.65
N LEU A 166 1.06 21.45 11.41
CA LEU A 166 0.24 20.94 10.30
C LEU A 166 -1.23 21.39 10.40
N CYS A 167 -1.80 21.43 11.62
CA CYS A 167 -3.16 21.92 11.83
C CYS A 167 -3.29 23.43 11.64
N ASN A 168 -2.26 24.21 12.01
CA ASN A 168 -2.31 25.68 11.94
C ASN A 168 -2.16 26.21 10.51
N HIS A 169 -1.53 25.48 9.63
CA HIS A 169 -1.24 25.95 8.27
C HIS A 169 -2.30 25.60 7.26
N HIS A 170 -3.43 25.01 7.59
CA HIS A 170 -4.49 24.57 6.66
C HIS A 170 -3.97 23.94 5.35
N SER A 171 -2.67 23.74 5.27
CA SER A 171 -1.95 23.30 4.10
C SER A 171 -1.80 21.80 4.22
N PHE A 172 -2.45 21.17 3.30
CA PHE A 172 -2.49 19.75 3.17
C PHE A 172 -1.16 19.27 2.56
N ILE A 173 -0.40 18.47 3.29
CA ILE A 173 0.72 17.70 2.74
C ILE A 173 0.22 16.27 2.59
N PRO A 174 -0.41 15.92 1.48
CA PRO A 174 -0.78 14.54 1.25
C PRO A 174 0.48 13.73 1.02
N HIS A 175 0.57 12.63 1.74
CA HIS A 175 1.64 11.67 1.63
C HIS A 175 1.04 10.28 1.61
N ILE A 176 1.60 9.44 0.77
CA ILE A 176 1.13 8.08 0.60
C ILE A 176 2.35 7.17 0.43
N ARG A 177 2.27 5.97 0.95
CA ARG A 177 3.27 4.94 0.75
C ARG A 177 2.61 3.62 0.38
N TYR A 178 3.12 3.01 -0.68
CA TYR A 178 2.77 1.66 -1.06
C TYR A 178 3.99 0.76 -0.87
N VAL A 179 4.00 0.02 0.23
CA VAL A 179 5.10 -0.84 0.67
C VAL A 179 6.39 -0.06 0.87
N ASP A 180 7.27 0.02 -0.11
CA ASP A 180 8.56 0.70 -0.15
C ASP A 180 8.53 2.01 -0.95
N ASN A 181 7.59 2.20 -1.83
CA ASN A 181 7.48 3.39 -2.66
C ASN A 181 6.65 4.48 -1.97
N ARG A 182 7.21 5.68 -1.84
CA ARG A 182 6.61 6.81 -1.12
C ARG A 182 6.38 8.00 -2.04
N LEU A 183 5.18 8.54 -2.02
CA LEU A 183 4.79 9.71 -2.79
C LEU A 183 4.33 10.83 -1.85
N ILE A 184 4.89 12.02 -2.03
CA ILE A 184 4.56 13.21 -1.27
C ILE A 184 4.10 14.28 -2.24
N PHE A 185 2.96 14.90 -1.94
CA PHE A 185 2.47 16.10 -2.61
C PHE A 185 2.58 17.27 -1.65
N GLY A 186 2.95 18.42 -2.12
CA GLY A 186 3.01 19.60 -1.28
C GLY A 186 2.83 20.87 -2.06
N ASP A 187 2.34 21.89 -1.36
CA ASP A 187 2.41 23.26 -1.83
C ASP A 187 3.88 23.69 -1.78
N PRO A 188 4.44 24.32 -2.83
CA PRO A 188 5.79 24.87 -2.82
C PRO A 188 6.08 25.78 -1.61
N CYS A 189 5.06 26.51 -1.14
CA CYS A 189 5.18 27.37 0.04
C CYS A 189 5.46 26.62 1.35
N LEU A 190 5.24 25.30 1.39
CA LEU A 190 5.49 24.48 2.57
C LEU A 190 6.91 23.91 2.63
N ARG A 191 7.66 24.00 1.53
CA ARG A 191 8.97 23.36 1.38
C ARG A 191 9.96 23.74 2.50
N ASP A 192 9.90 25.00 2.93
CA ASP A 192 10.82 25.53 3.94
C ASP A 192 10.29 25.39 5.37
N LEU A 193 9.16 24.71 5.56
CA LEU A 193 8.64 24.42 6.89
C LEU A 193 9.34 23.18 7.50
N PRO A 194 9.67 23.21 8.80
CA PRO A 194 10.34 22.12 9.48
C PRO A 194 9.71 20.74 9.30
N PRO A 195 8.36 20.58 9.30
CA PRO A 195 7.75 19.30 9.02
C PRO A 195 8.14 18.71 7.66
N TYR A 196 8.24 19.57 6.64
CA TYR A 196 8.54 19.18 5.28
C TYR A 196 10.02 18.85 5.10
N GLU A 197 10.92 19.64 5.70
CA GLU A 197 12.36 19.34 5.69
C GLU A 197 12.64 17.98 6.30
N VAL A 198 12.06 17.67 7.47
CA VAL A 198 12.20 16.37 8.12
C VAL A 198 11.59 15.24 7.27
N LEU A 199 10.44 15.50 6.64
CA LEU A 199 9.77 14.51 5.82
C LEU A 199 10.59 14.14 4.57
N LEU A 200 11.31 15.10 4.00
CA LEU A 200 12.14 14.90 2.79
C LEU A 200 13.56 14.39 3.10
N ASP A 201 13.98 14.39 4.35
CA ASP A 201 15.31 13.91 4.74
C ASP A 201 15.49 12.43 4.36
N GLU A 202 16.64 12.11 3.76
CA GLU A 202 16.97 10.73 3.36
C GLU A 202 16.96 9.76 4.54
N GLY A 203 17.27 10.25 5.74
CA GLY A 203 17.29 9.50 6.99
C GLY A 203 15.95 9.47 7.73
N PHE A 204 14.85 9.95 7.16
CA PHE A 204 13.54 10.05 7.80
C PHE A 204 13.13 8.79 8.57
N TYR A 205 13.33 7.62 8.00
CA TYR A 205 13.02 6.36 8.65
C TYR A 205 14.12 5.86 9.60
N GLY A 206 15.25 6.56 9.67
CA GLY A 206 16.42 6.15 10.44
C GLY A 206 17.20 4.99 9.81
N LYS A 207 18.53 5.02 9.97
CA LYS A 207 19.41 3.97 9.44
C LYS A 207 18.95 2.57 9.87
N PRO A 208 19.08 1.55 9.02
CA PRO A 208 19.74 1.58 7.71
C PRO A 208 18.82 1.90 6.53
N ILE A 209 17.56 2.28 6.75
CA ILE A 209 16.63 2.62 5.68
C ILE A 209 17.00 3.99 5.13
N ILE A 210 17.22 4.08 3.84
CA ILE A 210 17.55 5.32 3.12
C ILE A 210 16.46 5.56 2.09
N LEU A 211 16.07 6.82 1.93
CA LEU A 211 15.17 7.25 0.89
C LEU A 211 15.97 7.65 -0.34
N GLU A 212 15.70 7.03 -1.46
CA GLU A 212 16.27 7.37 -2.76
C GLU A 212 15.21 8.06 -3.62
N ALA A 213 15.59 9.15 -4.28
CA ALA A 213 14.69 9.83 -5.19
C ALA A 213 14.49 8.96 -6.45
N GLU A 214 13.24 8.68 -6.78
CA GLU A 214 12.88 8.06 -8.04
C GLU A 214 12.83 9.14 -9.14
N PRO A 215 13.59 8.97 -10.24
CA PRO A 215 13.67 9.96 -11.31
C PRO A 215 12.36 10.09 -12.07
N ASP A 216 11.56 9.02 -12.10
CA ASP A 216 10.32 8.97 -12.82
C ASP A 216 9.13 9.33 -11.92
N GLN A 217 8.19 10.08 -12.47
CA GLN A 217 6.93 10.39 -11.80
C GLN A 217 5.96 9.20 -11.85
N GLU A 218 6.49 7.98 -11.99
CA GLU A 218 5.71 6.76 -12.03
C GLU A 218 5.44 6.26 -10.61
N PHE A 219 4.17 6.05 -10.30
CA PHE A 219 3.72 5.48 -9.03
C PHE A 219 2.61 4.46 -9.27
N LEU A 220 2.82 3.23 -8.84
CA LEU A 220 1.87 2.10 -8.98
C LEU A 220 1.39 1.85 -10.42
N GLY A 221 2.27 2.05 -11.40
CA GLY A 221 1.97 1.86 -12.83
C GLY A 221 1.19 3.03 -13.46
N PHE A 222 1.21 4.20 -12.82
CA PHE A 222 0.69 5.44 -13.37
C PHE A 222 1.77 6.51 -13.37
N MET A 223 1.90 7.20 -14.50
CA MET A 223 2.67 8.43 -14.56
C MET A 223 1.78 9.57 -14.03
N LEU A 224 2.36 10.38 -13.15
CA LEU A 224 1.69 11.54 -12.56
C LEU A 224 2.16 12.81 -13.24
N GLU A 225 1.22 13.53 -13.83
CA GLU A 225 1.43 14.90 -14.30
C GLU A 225 0.68 15.85 -13.37
N THR A 226 1.30 16.96 -12.99
CA THR A 226 0.71 17.93 -12.06
C THR A 226 0.14 19.18 -12.74
N LYS A 227 0.44 19.39 -14.04
CA LYS A 227 0.01 20.58 -14.80
C LYS A 227 -0.49 20.23 -16.21
N PRO A 228 -1.75 19.93 -16.40
CA PRO A 228 -2.82 19.65 -15.43
C PRO A 228 -2.57 18.36 -14.64
N LEU A 229 -3.31 18.18 -13.55
CA LEU A 229 -3.24 16.94 -12.79
C LEU A 229 -3.82 15.77 -13.59
N GLU A 230 -2.97 14.81 -13.94
CA GLU A 230 -3.36 13.62 -14.67
C GLU A 230 -2.68 12.37 -14.10
N LEU A 231 -3.40 11.26 -14.14
CA LEU A 231 -2.91 9.93 -13.84
C LEU A 231 -2.98 9.10 -15.11
N ILE A 232 -1.82 8.90 -15.72
CA ILE A 232 -1.68 8.25 -17.02
C ILE A 232 -1.21 6.80 -16.78
N TYR A 233 -2.04 5.84 -17.16
CA TYR A 233 -1.68 4.43 -17.01
C TYR A 233 -0.45 4.08 -17.86
N GLN A 234 0.55 3.49 -17.20
CA GLN A 234 1.82 3.04 -17.80
C GLN A 234 1.85 1.51 -17.93
N GLY A 235 0.81 0.91 -18.45
CA GLY A 235 0.69 -0.55 -18.56
C GLY A 235 1.82 -1.24 -19.34
N PRO A 236 1.65 -2.52 -19.67
CA PRO A 236 2.65 -3.23 -20.43
C PRO A 236 2.89 -2.53 -21.78
N THR A 237 4.16 -2.29 -22.08
CA THR A 237 4.60 -1.61 -23.31
C THR A 237 4.94 -2.59 -24.43
N ASN A 238 5.06 -3.90 -24.08
CA ASN A 238 5.46 -4.93 -25.03
C ASN A 238 4.60 -6.19 -24.86
N ILE A 239 4.28 -6.84 -25.98
CA ILE A 239 3.56 -8.13 -26.02
C ILE A 239 4.28 -9.23 -25.25
N SER A 240 5.62 -9.19 -25.12
CA SER A 240 6.39 -10.16 -24.33
C SER A 240 6.05 -10.14 -22.83
N GLN A 241 5.42 -9.06 -22.34
CA GLN A 241 4.93 -8.94 -20.94
C GLN A 241 3.52 -9.54 -20.77
N LEU A 242 2.93 -10.06 -21.83
CA LEU A 242 1.60 -10.67 -21.83
C LEU A 242 1.73 -12.20 -21.91
N LEU A 243 0.76 -12.90 -21.32
CA LEU A 243 0.60 -14.32 -21.58
C LEU A 243 0.15 -14.50 -23.04
N SER A 244 0.82 -15.39 -23.77
CA SER A 244 0.41 -15.72 -25.14
C SER A 244 -0.97 -16.40 -25.13
N PRO A 245 -1.89 -16.06 -26.04
CA PRO A 245 -3.15 -16.79 -26.19
C PRO A 245 -2.95 -18.27 -26.58
N LEU A 246 -1.77 -18.61 -27.10
CA LEU A 246 -1.36 -19.98 -27.44
C LEU A 246 -0.73 -20.73 -26.25
N SER A 247 -0.65 -20.10 -25.07
CA SER A 247 -0.13 -20.78 -23.88
C SER A 247 -1.06 -21.92 -23.44
N ALA A 248 -0.51 -22.91 -22.75
CA ALA A 248 -1.30 -24.02 -22.19
C ALA A 248 -2.22 -23.59 -21.02
N SER A 249 -2.28 -22.30 -20.71
CA SER A 249 -3.13 -21.78 -19.63
C SER A 249 -4.62 -21.84 -20.02
N PRO A 250 -5.53 -22.13 -19.09
CA PRO A 250 -6.96 -22.08 -19.37
C PRO A 250 -7.40 -20.70 -19.90
N PRO A 251 -8.34 -20.61 -20.85
CA PRO A 251 -8.80 -19.35 -21.45
C PRO A 251 -9.22 -18.31 -20.41
N LYS A 252 -9.86 -18.72 -19.32
CA LYS A 252 -10.24 -17.84 -18.21
C LYS A 252 -9.03 -17.17 -17.54
N VAL A 253 -7.90 -17.87 -17.46
CA VAL A 253 -6.65 -17.31 -16.87
C VAL A 253 -6.02 -16.32 -17.83
N LEU A 254 -6.03 -16.59 -19.13
CA LEU A 254 -5.49 -15.71 -20.16
C LEU A 254 -6.17 -14.34 -20.15
N LEU A 255 -7.50 -14.33 -20.08
CA LEU A 255 -8.29 -13.10 -20.04
C LEU A 255 -8.35 -12.46 -18.65
N SER A 256 -8.03 -13.17 -17.57
CA SER A 256 -8.00 -12.58 -16.22
C SER A 256 -6.96 -11.49 -16.09
N GLY A 257 -5.81 -11.63 -16.75
CA GLY A 257 -4.78 -10.59 -16.81
C GLY A 257 -5.29 -9.31 -17.49
N PHE A 258 -5.99 -9.44 -18.61
CA PHE A 258 -6.62 -8.31 -19.29
C PHE A 258 -7.68 -7.63 -18.40
N ARG A 259 -8.61 -8.43 -17.82
CA ARG A 259 -9.64 -7.93 -16.91
C ARG A 259 -9.05 -7.16 -15.72
N SER A 260 -8.03 -7.72 -15.09
CA SER A 260 -7.35 -7.08 -13.95
C SER A 260 -6.77 -5.71 -14.33
N ARG A 261 -6.11 -5.63 -15.49
CA ARG A 261 -5.55 -4.36 -16.00
C ARG A 261 -6.64 -3.35 -16.36
N CYS A 262 -7.74 -3.78 -16.98
CA CYS A 262 -8.89 -2.89 -17.24
C CYS A 262 -9.45 -2.31 -15.93
N HIS A 263 -9.59 -3.12 -14.87
CA HIS A 263 -10.01 -2.62 -13.56
C HIS A 263 -9.03 -1.59 -12.99
N ILE A 264 -7.72 -1.81 -13.14
CA ILE A 264 -6.68 -0.85 -12.71
C ILE A 264 -6.86 0.47 -13.46
N VAL A 265 -6.98 0.43 -14.79
CA VAL A 265 -7.15 1.63 -15.62
C VAL A 265 -8.42 2.39 -15.25
N VAL A 266 -9.56 1.70 -15.22
CA VAL A 266 -10.87 2.32 -14.97
C VAL A 266 -10.94 2.97 -13.60
N LYS A 267 -10.30 2.36 -12.62
CA LYS A 267 -10.30 2.89 -11.25
C LYS A 267 -9.19 3.91 -10.98
N GLY A 268 -8.08 3.84 -11.70
CA GLY A 268 -6.86 4.60 -11.41
C GLY A 268 -6.59 5.77 -12.35
N ALA A 269 -6.86 5.66 -13.65
CA ALA A 269 -6.58 6.73 -14.58
C ALA A 269 -7.50 7.95 -14.36
N PHE A 270 -6.96 9.15 -14.61
CA PHE A 270 -7.69 10.41 -14.42
C PHE A 270 -7.09 11.50 -15.34
N PRO A 271 -7.90 12.39 -15.91
CA PRO A 271 -9.36 12.40 -15.99
C PRO A 271 -9.94 11.33 -16.93
N ASP A 272 -11.25 11.34 -17.19
CA ASP A 272 -11.98 10.30 -17.94
C ASP A 272 -11.40 9.99 -19.34
N PHE A 273 -10.86 10.98 -20.03
CA PHE A 273 -10.24 10.72 -21.32
C PHE A 273 -8.98 9.83 -21.20
N ARG A 274 -8.23 9.92 -20.08
CA ARG A 274 -7.10 9.04 -19.79
C ARG A 274 -7.53 7.60 -19.50
N VAL A 275 -8.73 7.42 -18.93
CA VAL A 275 -9.33 6.09 -18.77
C VAL A 275 -9.55 5.45 -20.15
N ARG A 276 -10.17 6.18 -21.07
CA ARG A 276 -10.40 5.69 -22.44
C ARG A 276 -9.09 5.39 -23.15
N GLN A 277 -8.14 6.32 -23.10
CA GLN A 277 -6.81 6.13 -23.69
C GLN A 277 -6.11 4.87 -23.15
N GLY A 278 -6.12 4.65 -21.85
CA GLY A 278 -5.51 3.46 -21.23
C GLY A 278 -6.20 2.15 -21.63
N LEU A 279 -7.53 2.14 -21.76
CA LEU A 279 -8.27 0.98 -22.24
C LEU A 279 -7.95 0.69 -23.72
N ASP A 280 -7.90 1.72 -24.57
CA ASP A 280 -7.58 1.57 -25.99
C ASP A 280 -6.16 1.04 -26.19
N GLN A 281 -5.20 1.53 -25.40
CA GLN A 281 -3.82 1.01 -25.39
C GLN A 281 -3.78 -0.48 -25.00
N LEU A 282 -4.51 -0.88 -23.98
CA LEU A 282 -4.58 -2.29 -23.57
C LEU A 282 -5.22 -3.16 -24.66
N ILE A 283 -6.34 -2.73 -25.24
CA ILE A 283 -7.02 -3.47 -26.31
C ILE A 283 -6.07 -3.63 -27.50
N HIS A 284 -5.43 -2.56 -27.92
CA HIS A 284 -4.46 -2.59 -29.01
C HIS A 284 -3.34 -3.60 -28.75
N LEU A 285 -2.72 -3.54 -27.56
CA LEU A 285 -1.61 -4.43 -27.22
C LEU A 285 -2.02 -5.91 -27.17
N TYR A 286 -3.18 -6.19 -26.57
CA TYR A 286 -3.68 -7.58 -26.50
C TYR A 286 -4.12 -8.08 -27.88
N THR A 287 -4.65 -7.23 -28.74
CA THR A 287 -4.96 -7.57 -30.16
C THR A 287 -3.67 -7.93 -30.91
N LEU A 288 -2.60 -7.15 -30.75
CA LEU A 288 -1.28 -7.47 -31.31
C LEU A 288 -0.71 -8.79 -30.78
N ALA A 289 -1.01 -9.14 -29.53
CA ALA A 289 -0.64 -10.43 -28.94
C ALA A 289 -1.47 -11.61 -29.46
N GLY A 290 -2.51 -11.36 -30.28
CA GLY A 290 -3.33 -12.38 -30.92
C GLY A 290 -4.65 -12.70 -30.21
N PHE A 291 -5.10 -11.88 -29.24
CA PHE A 291 -6.42 -12.03 -28.63
C PHE A 291 -7.54 -11.47 -29.54
N PRO A 292 -8.76 -12.04 -29.51
CA PRO A 292 -9.88 -11.57 -30.31
C PRO A 292 -10.33 -10.16 -29.92
N ASN A 293 -10.28 -9.22 -30.85
CA ASN A 293 -10.57 -7.81 -30.60
C ASN A 293 -11.99 -7.57 -30.05
N GLU A 294 -13.00 -8.25 -30.61
CA GLU A 294 -14.39 -8.11 -30.15
C GLU A 294 -14.59 -8.53 -28.68
N GLU A 295 -13.90 -9.59 -28.25
CA GLU A 295 -13.97 -10.05 -26.86
C GLU A 295 -13.33 -9.05 -25.91
N LEU A 296 -12.18 -8.44 -26.30
CA LEU A 296 -11.49 -7.42 -25.53
C LEU A 296 -12.37 -6.16 -25.36
N HIS A 297 -13.00 -5.68 -26.44
CA HIS A 297 -13.93 -4.55 -26.38
C HIS A 297 -15.16 -4.85 -25.50
N THR A 298 -15.70 -6.05 -25.58
CA THR A 298 -16.84 -6.46 -24.74
C THR A 298 -16.46 -6.43 -23.28
N ILE A 299 -15.31 -7.00 -22.91
CA ILE A 299 -14.82 -7.04 -21.52
C ILE A 299 -14.57 -5.63 -21.00
N SER A 300 -13.85 -4.80 -21.75
CA SER A 300 -13.51 -3.43 -21.32
C SER A 300 -14.75 -2.56 -21.12
N SER A 301 -15.74 -2.67 -22.02
CA SER A 301 -17.01 -1.95 -21.91
C SER A 301 -17.84 -2.39 -20.70
N GLN A 302 -17.89 -3.69 -20.42
CA GLN A 302 -18.57 -4.21 -19.24
C GLN A 302 -17.97 -3.68 -17.94
N ILE A 303 -16.63 -3.66 -17.86
CA ILE A 303 -15.91 -3.16 -16.68
C ILE A 303 -16.16 -1.65 -16.49
N LEU A 304 -16.12 -0.88 -17.58
CA LEU A 304 -16.38 0.55 -17.52
C LEU A 304 -17.79 0.87 -17.03
N ILE A 305 -18.81 0.19 -17.59
CA ILE A 305 -20.23 0.36 -17.18
C ILE A 305 -20.40 -0.04 -15.72
N GLN A 306 -19.85 -1.16 -15.30
CA GLN A 306 -19.92 -1.61 -13.90
C GLN A 306 -19.34 -0.54 -12.96
N HIS A 307 -18.18 0.02 -13.29
CA HIS A 307 -17.55 1.05 -12.47
C HIS A 307 -18.40 2.33 -12.38
N GLN A 308 -18.98 2.77 -13.50
CA GLN A 308 -19.88 3.94 -13.51
C GLN A 308 -21.11 3.72 -12.62
N ASN A 309 -21.69 2.52 -12.67
CA ASN A 309 -22.84 2.16 -11.81
C ASN A 309 -22.44 2.12 -10.32
N ASP A 310 -21.24 1.59 -10.00
CA ASP A 310 -20.72 1.54 -8.63
C ASP A 310 -20.52 2.95 -8.07
N LEU A 311 -19.97 3.88 -8.86
CA LEU A 311 -19.80 5.29 -8.48
C LEU A 311 -21.15 5.98 -8.21
N GLN A 312 -22.12 5.86 -9.11
CA GLN A 312 -23.45 6.44 -8.92
C GLN A 312 -24.15 5.89 -7.66
N THR A 313 -24.01 4.59 -7.41
CA THR A 313 -24.56 3.97 -6.20
C THR A 313 -23.92 4.50 -4.93
N HIS A 314 -22.60 4.73 -4.96
CA HIS A 314 -21.86 5.29 -3.83
C HIS A 314 -22.26 6.75 -3.56
N GLU A 315 -22.36 7.58 -4.59
CA GLU A 315 -22.82 8.97 -4.49
C GLU A 315 -24.25 9.07 -3.92
N GLN A 316 -25.13 8.18 -4.37
CA GLN A 316 -26.50 8.12 -3.84
C GLN A 316 -26.55 7.73 -2.36
N LYS A 317 -25.69 6.83 -1.91
CA LYS A 317 -25.59 6.46 -0.48
C LYS A 317 -25.06 7.62 0.37
N LEU A 318 -24.04 8.32 -0.10
CA LEU A 318 -23.52 9.50 0.58
C LEU A 318 -24.55 10.61 0.69
N SER A 319 -25.30 10.87 -0.39
CA SER A 319 -26.37 11.89 -0.38
C SER A 319 -27.58 11.50 0.48
N ALA A 320 -27.81 10.21 0.72
CA ALA A 320 -28.85 9.69 1.59
C ALA A 320 -28.46 9.60 3.08
N GLY A 321 -27.20 9.98 3.44
CA GLY A 321 -26.74 9.96 4.83
C GLY A 321 -26.51 8.56 5.43
N TYR A 322 -26.31 7.57 4.58
CA TYR A 322 -25.87 6.23 5.00
C TYR A 322 -24.34 6.18 4.95
N ASP A 323 -23.70 6.51 6.06
CA ASP A 323 -22.30 6.17 6.36
C ASP A 323 -22.20 4.80 7.06
#